data_e55a9859d1cddff76f4005fa81e4bed2
#
_entry.id   e55a9859d1cddff76f4005fa81e4bed2
#
_cell.length_a   1.000
_cell.length_b   1.000
_cell.length_c   1.000
_cell.angle_alpha   90.00
_cell.angle_beta   90.00
_cell.angle_gamma   90.00
#
_symmetry.space_group_name_H-M   'P 1'
#
loop_
_entity.id
_entity.type
_entity.pdbx_description
1 polymer ?
#
loop_
_entity_poly.entity_id
_entity_poly.type
_entity_poly.pdbx_seq_one_letter_code
_entity_poly.pdbx_strand_id
1 'polypeptide(L)'
;VDGEAQKRSADFLRYSALVVWMANDDLALVRGGGDGRRRYLDFMASQMFPGYRAATRAYEKALRSRNFLLKRDASPKWDEVDAYTRILNEQGRIISAHRRDLIGQLSPRAAEAQNQISGNGETLTLNYESASGKNDDLSAILFERRQEEFRRRQTVAGPHRDDLSLLLNEMPAAKFASEGQQRTVALALKLGQARLFLEARDQPPIMLIDDVFGELDPD
;
A
#
# COMPACT_ATOMS: atom_id res chain seq x y z
N VAL A 1 20.49 -18.75 0.86
CA VAL A 1 20.78 -18.09 -0.41
C VAL A 1 22.10 -18.67 -0.88
N ASP A 2 22.17 -19.11 -2.13
CA ASP A 2 23.37 -19.74 -2.74
C ASP A 2 23.94 -20.91 -1.92
N GLY A 3 23.06 -21.72 -1.33
CA GLY A 3 23.43 -22.88 -0.49
C GLY A 3 23.62 -22.55 0.99
N GLU A 4 23.63 -21.28 1.40
CA GLU A 4 23.76 -20.90 2.79
C GLU A 4 22.39 -20.77 3.48
N ALA A 5 22.24 -21.38 4.65
CA ALA A 5 21.05 -21.28 5.47
C ALA A 5 20.90 -19.88 6.09
N GLN A 6 19.78 -19.22 5.85
CA GLN A 6 19.48 -17.93 6.47
C GLN A 6 18.72 -18.12 7.78
N LYS A 7 19.23 -17.56 8.87
CA LYS A 7 18.63 -17.70 10.21
C LYS A 7 17.35 -16.90 10.41
N ARG A 8 17.13 -15.85 9.59
CA ARG A 8 15.97 -14.96 9.68
C ARG A 8 15.36 -14.75 8.30
N SER A 9 14.04 -14.76 8.21
CA SER A 9 13.31 -14.46 6.96
C SER A 9 13.66 -13.08 6.37
N ALA A 10 14.03 -12.11 7.21
CA ALA A 10 14.47 -10.80 6.76
C ALA A 10 15.80 -10.84 6.00
N ASP A 11 16.72 -11.72 6.42
CA ASP A 11 18.02 -11.89 5.75
C ASP A 11 17.84 -12.60 4.40
N PHE A 12 16.97 -13.62 4.35
CA PHE A 12 16.58 -14.27 3.09
C PHE A 12 16.04 -13.27 2.06
N LEU A 13 15.15 -12.36 2.49
CA LEU A 13 14.52 -11.37 1.59
C LEU A 13 15.50 -10.31 1.07
N ARG A 14 16.62 -10.07 1.75
CA ARG A 14 17.67 -9.17 1.25
C ARG A 14 18.37 -9.71 0.00
N TYR A 15 18.47 -11.03 -0.09
CA TYR A 15 19.19 -11.72 -1.17
C TYR A 15 18.25 -12.40 -2.17
N SER A 16 16.94 -12.48 -1.86
CA SER A 16 15.97 -13.02 -2.81
C SER A 16 15.64 -12.02 -3.90
N ALA A 17 15.40 -12.52 -5.11
CA ALA A 17 14.88 -11.71 -6.19
C ALA A 17 13.56 -11.04 -5.80
N LEU A 18 13.36 -9.82 -6.27
CA LEU A 18 12.08 -9.13 -6.12
C LEU A 18 11.03 -9.78 -7.01
N VAL A 19 9.79 -9.81 -6.56
CA VAL A 19 8.69 -10.51 -7.25
C VAL A 19 7.60 -9.53 -7.62
N VAL A 20 7.17 -9.56 -8.87
CA VAL A 20 5.98 -8.90 -9.36
C VAL A 20 4.94 -9.95 -9.70
N TRP A 21 3.81 -9.90 -9.04
CA TRP A 21 2.67 -10.76 -9.32
C TRP A 21 1.67 -9.99 -10.19
N MET A 22 1.28 -10.57 -11.32
CA MET A 22 0.24 -10.05 -12.21
C MET A 22 -0.86 -11.11 -12.34
N ALA A 23 -2.09 -10.72 -12.05
CA ALA A 23 -3.25 -11.58 -12.15
C ALA A 23 -4.47 -10.79 -12.64
N ASN A 24 -5.50 -11.49 -13.12
CA ASN A 24 -6.75 -10.85 -13.55
C ASN A 24 -7.41 -10.01 -12.43
N ASP A 25 -7.23 -10.43 -11.18
CA ASP A 25 -7.69 -9.69 -9.98
C ASP A 25 -7.03 -8.32 -9.79
N ASP A 26 -5.97 -7.98 -10.52
CA ASP A 26 -5.28 -6.68 -10.41
C ASP A 26 -6.18 -5.50 -10.84
N LEU A 27 -7.23 -5.76 -11.60
CA LEU A 27 -8.26 -4.77 -11.88
C LEU A 27 -8.93 -4.24 -10.62
N ALA A 28 -8.97 -5.04 -9.54
CA ALA A 28 -9.44 -4.61 -8.24
C ALA A 28 -8.56 -3.52 -7.59
N LEU A 29 -7.31 -3.32 -8.02
CA LEU A 29 -6.48 -2.18 -7.59
C LEU A 29 -7.09 -0.87 -8.06
N VAL A 30 -7.70 -0.86 -9.23
CA VAL A 30 -8.37 0.32 -9.81
C VAL A 30 -9.79 0.46 -9.29
N ARG A 31 -10.62 -0.60 -9.41
CA ARG A 31 -12.06 -0.59 -9.10
C ARG A 31 -12.38 -0.78 -7.63
N GLY A 32 -11.54 -1.50 -6.92
CA GLY A 32 -11.79 -1.96 -5.56
C GLY A 32 -11.54 -0.90 -4.49
N GLY A 33 -11.80 -1.29 -3.23
CA GLY A 33 -11.56 -0.45 -2.07
C GLY A 33 -10.08 -0.34 -1.69
N GLY A 34 -9.78 0.58 -0.78
CA GLY A 34 -8.41 0.87 -0.32
C GLY A 34 -7.67 -0.33 0.30
N ASP A 35 -8.38 -1.37 0.79
CA ASP A 35 -7.73 -2.56 1.36
C ASP A 35 -6.83 -3.30 0.35
N GLY A 36 -7.29 -3.43 -0.91
CA GLY A 36 -6.50 -4.01 -1.99
C GLY A 36 -5.25 -3.19 -2.28
N ARG A 37 -5.41 -1.87 -2.42
CA ARG A 37 -4.31 -0.94 -2.68
C ARG A 37 -3.31 -0.89 -1.52
N ARG A 38 -3.76 -0.91 -0.26
CA ARG A 38 -2.85 -1.02 0.90
C ARG A 38 -2.04 -2.31 0.87
N ARG A 39 -2.66 -3.46 0.61
CA ARG A 39 -1.95 -4.74 0.48
C ARG A 39 -0.91 -4.71 -0.64
N TYR A 40 -1.24 -4.09 -1.78
CA TYR A 40 -0.30 -3.89 -2.88
C TYR A 40 0.92 -3.07 -2.46
N LEU A 41 0.70 -1.91 -1.80
CA LEU A 41 1.78 -1.09 -1.28
C LEU A 41 2.62 -1.83 -0.22
N ASP A 42 1.97 -2.57 0.69
CA ASP A 42 2.66 -3.32 1.75
C ASP A 42 3.49 -4.49 1.17
N PHE A 43 2.98 -5.14 0.12
CA PHE A 43 3.72 -6.17 -0.59
C PHE A 43 5.01 -5.61 -1.21
N MET A 44 4.92 -4.49 -1.92
CA MET A 44 6.09 -3.81 -2.51
C MET A 44 7.06 -3.32 -1.43
N ALA A 45 6.56 -2.54 -0.46
CA ALA A 45 7.37 -1.96 0.60
C ALA A 45 8.09 -3.04 1.42
N SER A 46 7.45 -4.19 1.65
CA SER A 46 8.05 -5.31 2.38
C SER A 46 9.23 -5.96 1.66
N GLN A 47 9.33 -5.80 0.36
CA GLN A 47 10.43 -6.31 -0.46
C GLN A 47 11.57 -5.27 -0.59
N MET A 48 11.22 -3.98 -0.57
CA MET A 48 12.19 -2.89 -0.80
C MET A 48 12.83 -2.38 0.49
N PHE A 49 12.06 -2.26 1.58
CA PHE A 49 12.51 -1.56 2.78
C PHE A 49 12.79 -2.53 3.92
N PRO A 50 14.05 -2.63 4.39
CA PRO A 50 14.40 -3.38 5.59
C PRO A 50 13.63 -2.86 6.81
N GLY A 51 13.06 -3.77 7.61
CA GLY A 51 12.30 -3.40 8.80
C GLY A 51 10.81 -3.10 8.57
N TYR A 52 10.35 -2.85 7.34
CA TYR A 52 8.96 -2.55 7.04
C TYR A 52 7.98 -3.62 7.57
N ARG A 53 8.29 -4.91 7.35
CA ARG A 53 7.49 -6.03 7.87
C ARG A 53 7.41 -6.05 9.40
N ALA A 54 8.50 -5.69 10.07
CA ALA A 54 8.51 -5.63 11.54
C ALA A 54 7.60 -4.50 12.04
N ALA A 55 7.70 -3.32 11.43
CA ALA A 55 6.84 -2.19 11.74
C ALA A 55 5.36 -2.50 11.51
N THR A 56 5.02 -3.10 10.36
CA THR A 56 3.64 -3.49 10.03
C THR A 56 3.08 -4.48 11.04
N ARG A 57 3.83 -5.53 11.40
CA ARG A 57 3.39 -6.52 12.41
C ARG A 57 3.17 -5.90 13.78
N ALA A 58 4.07 -5.00 14.22
CA ALA A 58 3.95 -4.32 15.49
C ALA A 58 2.73 -3.37 15.50
N TYR A 59 2.54 -2.63 14.41
CA TYR A 59 1.40 -1.76 14.20
C TYR A 59 0.07 -2.52 14.23
N GLU A 60 -0.06 -3.60 13.48
CA GLU A 60 -1.27 -4.42 13.43
C GLU A 60 -1.61 -5.06 14.77
N LYS A 61 -0.58 -5.55 15.50
CA LYS A 61 -0.78 -6.10 16.85
C LYS A 61 -1.31 -5.03 17.80
N ALA A 62 -0.70 -3.85 17.80
CA ALA A 62 -1.14 -2.73 18.62
C ALA A 62 -2.55 -2.26 18.24
N LEU A 63 -2.87 -2.20 16.94
CA LEU A 63 -4.19 -1.84 16.42
C LEU A 63 -5.28 -2.80 16.90
N ARG A 64 -5.03 -4.11 16.81
CA ARG A 64 -5.97 -5.13 17.31
C ARG A 64 -6.22 -4.98 18.81
N SER A 65 -5.15 -4.83 19.61
CA SER A 65 -5.27 -4.65 21.06
C SER A 65 -6.00 -3.35 21.42
N ARG A 66 -5.66 -2.25 20.74
CA ARG A 66 -6.34 -0.97 20.94
C ARG A 66 -7.82 -1.03 20.59
N ASN A 67 -8.18 -1.61 19.45
CA ASN A 67 -9.56 -1.78 19.04
C ASN A 67 -10.34 -2.73 19.97
N PHE A 68 -9.68 -3.73 20.55
CA PHE A 68 -10.29 -4.57 21.59
C PHE A 68 -10.66 -3.74 22.83
N LEU A 69 -9.75 -2.88 23.31
CA LEU A 69 -10.03 -2.00 24.46
C LEU A 69 -11.18 -1.01 24.18
N LEU A 70 -11.23 -0.45 22.96
CA LEU A 70 -12.32 0.44 22.56
C LEU A 70 -13.70 -0.26 22.52
N LYS A 71 -13.72 -1.59 22.32
CA LYS A 71 -14.96 -2.40 22.25
C LYS A 71 -15.35 -3.01 23.58
N ARG A 72 -14.39 -3.34 24.44
CA ARG A 72 -14.56 -4.14 25.64
C ARG A 72 -15.50 -3.48 26.65
N ASP A 73 -15.26 -2.20 26.93
CA ASP A 73 -15.91 -1.50 28.02
C ASP A 73 -16.94 -0.49 27.51
N ALA A 74 -18.00 -0.26 28.29
CA ALA A 74 -18.99 0.77 27.99
C ALA A 74 -18.32 2.16 27.88
N SER A 75 -17.32 2.44 28.74
CA SER A 75 -16.45 3.60 28.66
C SER A 75 -14.99 3.12 28.59
N PRO A 76 -14.24 3.44 27.51
CA PRO A 76 -12.85 3.03 27.38
C PRO A 76 -11.97 3.62 28.47
N LYS A 77 -11.05 2.82 29.00
CA LYS A 77 -9.97 3.28 29.86
C LYS A 77 -8.88 3.89 29.00
N TRP A 78 -8.91 5.21 28.84
CA TRP A 78 -8.05 5.92 27.90
C TRP A 78 -6.56 5.73 28.17
N ASP A 79 -6.13 5.57 29.44
CA ASP A 79 -4.72 5.30 29.75
C ASP A 79 -4.22 3.98 29.14
N GLU A 80 -5.08 2.92 29.17
CA GLU A 80 -4.76 1.65 28.52
C GLU A 80 -4.76 1.80 26.99
N VAL A 81 -5.70 2.54 26.42
CA VAL A 81 -5.81 2.83 24.99
C VAL A 81 -4.60 3.62 24.49
N ASP A 82 -4.16 4.62 25.26
CA ASP A 82 -3.03 5.50 24.90
C ASP A 82 -1.68 4.78 24.91
N ALA A 83 -1.53 3.75 25.75
CA ALA A 83 -0.34 2.92 25.70
C ALA A 83 -0.14 2.28 24.30
N TYR A 84 -1.23 1.80 23.67
CA TYR A 84 -1.18 1.29 22.30
C TYR A 84 -1.11 2.41 21.26
N THR A 85 -1.67 3.58 21.54
CA THR A 85 -1.59 4.75 20.65
C THR A 85 -0.13 5.16 20.40
N ARG A 86 0.72 5.10 21.42
CA ARG A 86 2.17 5.39 21.26
C ARG A 86 2.85 4.44 20.26
N ILE A 87 2.54 3.14 20.36
CA ILE A 87 3.07 2.14 19.41
C ILE A 87 2.54 2.41 18.00
N LEU A 88 1.24 2.74 17.87
CA LEU A 88 0.66 3.11 16.57
C LEU A 88 1.32 4.34 15.98
N ASN A 89 1.63 5.35 16.79
CA ASN A 89 2.30 6.57 16.33
C ASN A 89 3.72 6.28 15.81
N GLU A 90 4.50 5.55 16.59
CA GLU A 90 5.87 5.19 16.24
C GLU A 90 5.93 4.35 14.95
N GLN A 91 5.22 3.22 14.94
CA GLN A 91 5.24 2.31 13.82
C GLN A 91 4.49 2.86 12.60
N GLY A 92 3.44 3.63 12.83
CA GLY A 92 2.66 4.28 11.78
C GLY A 92 3.48 5.29 10.98
N ARG A 93 4.35 6.06 11.64
CA ARG A 93 5.30 6.97 10.97
C ARG A 93 6.22 6.23 10.00
N ILE A 94 6.76 5.08 10.41
CA ILE A 94 7.63 4.25 9.58
C ILE A 94 6.87 3.77 8.34
N ILE A 95 5.67 3.23 8.54
CA ILE A 95 4.82 2.72 7.44
C ILE A 95 4.47 3.83 6.45
N SER A 96 3.96 4.96 6.94
CA SER A 96 3.52 6.07 6.09
C SER A 96 4.69 6.73 5.35
N ALA A 97 5.86 6.83 5.99
CA ALA A 97 7.06 7.37 5.33
C ALA A 97 7.50 6.47 4.16
N HIS A 98 7.58 5.16 4.36
CA HIS A 98 7.96 4.22 3.30
C HIS A 98 6.92 4.14 2.18
N ARG A 99 5.62 4.21 2.50
CA ARG A 99 4.58 4.24 1.46
C ARG A 99 4.63 5.52 0.63
N ARG A 100 4.87 6.68 1.24
CA ARG A 100 5.06 7.96 0.51
C ARG A 100 6.28 7.90 -0.42
N ASP A 101 7.41 7.42 0.09
CA ASP A 101 8.62 7.23 -0.70
C ASP A 101 8.38 6.28 -1.88
N LEU A 102 7.77 5.12 -1.61
CA LEU A 102 7.41 4.13 -2.62
C LEU A 102 6.53 4.71 -3.73
N ILE A 103 5.48 5.46 -3.38
CA ILE A 103 4.57 6.06 -4.36
C ILE A 103 5.28 7.15 -5.15
N GLY A 104 6.14 7.96 -4.51
CA GLY A 104 6.97 8.95 -5.19
C GLY A 104 7.87 8.34 -6.25
N GLN A 105 8.40 7.15 -5.99
CA GLN A 105 9.23 6.41 -6.95
C GLN A 105 8.40 5.65 -8.01
N LEU A 106 7.26 5.09 -7.63
CA LEU A 106 6.38 4.32 -8.52
C LEU A 106 5.66 5.23 -9.54
N SER A 107 5.18 6.40 -9.10
CA SER A 107 4.32 7.27 -9.91
C SER A 107 4.90 7.63 -11.27
N PRO A 108 6.14 8.11 -11.41
CA PRO A 108 6.71 8.44 -12.73
C PRO A 108 6.85 7.21 -13.62
N ARG A 109 7.17 6.05 -13.06
CA ARG A 109 7.35 4.80 -13.82
C ARG A 109 6.02 4.24 -14.31
N ALA A 110 4.99 4.31 -13.48
CA ALA A 110 3.63 3.92 -13.87
C ALA A 110 3.05 4.88 -14.93
N ALA A 111 3.31 6.19 -14.80
CA ALA A 111 2.92 7.18 -15.79
C ALA A 111 3.58 6.93 -17.15
N GLU A 112 4.87 6.62 -17.17
CA GLU A 112 5.58 6.29 -18.41
C GLU A 112 5.03 5.00 -19.04
N ALA A 113 4.77 3.95 -18.23
CA ALA A 113 4.17 2.72 -18.72
C ALA A 113 2.77 2.96 -19.31
N GLN A 114 1.92 3.75 -18.64
CA GLN A 114 0.61 4.13 -19.16
C GLN A 114 0.72 4.84 -20.50
N ASN A 115 1.62 5.78 -20.61
CA ASN A 115 1.85 6.55 -21.84
C ASN A 115 2.28 5.65 -23.01
N GLN A 116 3.14 4.67 -22.76
CA GLN A 116 3.57 3.69 -23.77
C GLN A 116 2.42 2.77 -24.21
N ILE A 117 1.56 2.34 -23.30
CA ILE A 117 0.42 1.46 -23.59
C ILE A 117 -0.66 2.20 -24.36
N SER A 118 -0.98 3.44 -23.95
CA SER A 118 -2.09 4.23 -24.51
C SER A 118 -1.72 5.00 -25.80
N GLY A 119 -0.49 4.89 -26.27
CA GLY A 119 -0.03 5.63 -27.47
C GLY A 119 0.08 7.14 -27.25
N ASN A 120 0.51 7.58 -26.07
CA ASN A 120 0.75 8.99 -25.69
C ASN A 120 -0.49 9.88 -25.50
N GLY A 121 -1.66 9.27 -25.23
CA GLY A 121 -2.91 10.02 -25.05
C GLY A 121 -3.36 10.19 -23.59
N GLU A 122 -2.71 9.51 -22.62
CA GLU A 122 -3.22 9.42 -21.25
C GLU A 122 -2.13 9.66 -20.21
N THR A 123 -2.46 10.46 -19.19
CA THR A 123 -1.58 10.75 -18.07
C THR A 123 -2.08 10.06 -16.81
N LEU A 124 -1.29 9.12 -16.27
CA LEU A 124 -1.56 8.45 -15.00
C LEU A 124 -0.82 9.15 -13.86
N THR A 125 -1.54 9.51 -12.79
CA THR A 125 -0.98 10.11 -11.58
C THR A 125 -1.35 9.25 -10.37
N LEU A 126 -0.37 8.99 -9.51
CA LEU A 126 -0.53 8.26 -8.25
C LEU A 126 -0.34 9.22 -7.08
N ASN A 127 -1.30 9.27 -6.15
CA ASN A 127 -1.19 10.10 -4.95
C ASN A 127 -1.40 9.25 -3.69
N TYR A 128 -0.58 9.49 -2.67
CA TYR A 128 -0.78 8.90 -1.35
C TYR A 128 -1.76 9.75 -0.55
N GLU A 129 -2.87 9.17 -0.18
CA GLU A 129 -3.92 9.80 0.63
C GLU A 129 -3.80 9.34 2.07
N SER A 130 -3.27 10.19 2.94
CA SER A 130 -3.16 9.92 4.36
C SER A 130 -4.46 10.26 5.08
N ALA A 131 -5.04 9.29 5.80
CA ALA A 131 -6.19 9.50 6.69
C ALA A 131 -5.86 10.42 7.89
N SER A 132 -4.57 10.61 8.17
CA SER A 132 -4.06 11.55 9.17
C SER A 132 -3.84 12.96 8.62
N GLY A 133 -4.07 13.17 7.31
CA GLY A 133 -3.79 14.46 6.67
C GLY A 133 -2.28 14.75 6.58
N LYS A 134 -1.92 16.02 6.77
CA LYS A 134 -0.52 16.48 6.74
C LYS A 134 0.20 16.32 8.08
N ASN A 135 -0.52 16.01 9.15
CA ASN A 135 0.06 15.86 10.48
C ASN A 135 0.55 14.42 10.66
N ASP A 136 1.83 14.24 10.91
CA ASP A 136 2.45 12.93 11.16
C ASP A 136 2.32 12.48 12.63
N ASP A 137 1.74 13.29 13.51
CA ASP A 137 1.48 12.92 14.91
C ASP A 137 0.12 12.24 15.08
N LEU A 138 0.11 10.93 14.89
CA LEU A 138 -1.09 10.12 15.05
C LEU A 138 -1.64 10.16 16.48
N SER A 139 -0.78 10.39 17.50
CA SER A 139 -1.23 10.47 18.90
C SER A 139 -2.08 11.71 19.13
N ALA A 140 -1.68 12.86 18.60
CA ALA A 140 -2.47 14.10 18.69
C ALA A 140 -3.81 13.95 17.96
N ILE A 141 -3.80 13.41 16.73
CA ILE A 141 -5.01 13.20 15.93
C ILE A 141 -6.00 12.28 16.63
N LEU A 142 -5.55 11.17 17.19
CA LEU A 142 -6.43 10.22 17.88
C LEU A 142 -6.94 10.79 19.21
N PHE A 143 -6.15 11.63 19.88
CA PHE A 143 -6.61 12.36 21.06
C PHE A 143 -7.77 13.30 20.73
N GLU A 144 -7.66 14.09 19.68
CA GLU A 144 -8.72 14.99 19.22
C GLU A 144 -9.98 14.24 18.78
N ARG A 145 -9.82 13.01 18.21
CA ARG A 145 -10.91 12.19 17.69
C ARG A 145 -11.45 11.16 18.69
N ARG A 146 -11.12 11.24 19.98
CA ARG A 146 -11.57 10.27 21.00
C ARG A 146 -13.08 10.04 21.04
N GLN A 147 -13.87 11.10 20.84
CA GLN A 147 -15.33 10.97 20.82
C GLN A 147 -15.82 10.19 19.59
N GLU A 148 -15.19 10.37 18.44
CA GLU A 148 -15.49 9.61 17.24
C GLU A 148 -15.11 8.14 17.43
N GLU A 149 -13.94 7.85 17.98
CA GLU A 149 -13.49 6.50 18.31
C GLU A 149 -14.40 5.80 19.31
N PHE A 150 -14.84 6.53 20.32
CA PHE A 150 -15.82 6.02 21.30
C PHE A 150 -17.13 5.61 20.62
N ARG A 151 -17.65 6.43 19.73
CA ARG A 151 -18.88 6.11 18.98
C ARG A 151 -18.70 4.95 18.03
N ARG A 152 -17.59 4.90 17.28
CA ARG A 152 -17.32 3.88 16.26
C ARG A 152 -16.72 2.60 16.83
N ARG A 153 -16.28 2.62 18.09
CA ARG A 153 -15.60 1.49 18.75
C ARG A 153 -14.38 0.97 17.97
N GLN A 154 -13.65 1.85 17.30
CA GLN A 154 -12.48 1.52 16.50
C GLN A 154 -11.56 2.72 16.28
N THR A 155 -10.29 2.44 15.99
CA THR A 155 -9.30 3.45 15.58
C THR A 155 -9.67 4.07 14.24
N VAL A 156 -9.75 5.41 14.19
CA VAL A 156 -10.31 6.16 13.05
C VAL A 156 -9.28 6.81 12.15
N ALA A 157 -8.01 6.83 12.53
CA ALA A 157 -6.92 7.41 11.73
C ALA A 157 -5.66 6.53 11.78
N GLY A 158 -4.79 6.69 10.80
CA GLY A 158 -3.50 6.00 10.67
C GLY A 158 -3.37 5.15 9.41
N PRO A 159 -2.20 4.52 9.16
CA PRO A 159 -1.87 3.80 7.93
C PRO A 159 -2.88 2.74 7.48
N HIS A 160 -3.64 2.16 8.39
CA HIS A 160 -4.70 1.21 8.07
C HIS A 160 -5.95 1.87 7.44
N ARG A 161 -5.99 3.20 7.36
CA ARG A 161 -7.05 4.01 6.73
C ARG A 161 -6.57 4.82 5.54
N ASP A 162 -5.26 4.82 5.30
CA ASP A 162 -4.68 5.51 4.15
C ASP A 162 -5.07 4.84 2.83
N ASP A 163 -4.95 5.56 1.73
CA ASP A 163 -5.24 5.02 0.41
C ASP A 163 -4.22 5.47 -0.65
N LEU A 164 -4.28 4.82 -1.80
CA LEU A 164 -3.59 5.18 -3.03
C LEU A 164 -4.63 5.66 -4.04
N SER A 165 -4.60 6.93 -4.39
CA SER A 165 -5.44 7.50 -5.43
C SER A 165 -4.82 7.30 -6.81
N LEU A 166 -5.63 6.84 -7.75
CA LEU A 166 -5.26 6.60 -9.15
C LEU A 166 -6.05 7.58 -10.02
N LEU A 167 -5.37 8.55 -10.60
CA LEU A 167 -5.98 9.53 -11.48
C LEU A 167 -5.51 9.29 -12.92
N LEU A 168 -6.46 9.18 -13.84
CA LEU A 168 -6.22 9.16 -15.27
C LEU A 168 -6.75 10.47 -15.87
N ASN A 169 -5.86 11.27 -16.48
CA ASN A 169 -6.18 12.60 -16.97
C ASN A 169 -6.85 13.46 -15.89
N GLU A 170 -6.26 13.49 -14.68
CA GLU A 170 -6.74 14.22 -13.50
C GLU A 170 -8.07 13.72 -12.90
N MET A 171 -8.70 12.71 -13.49
CA MET A 171 -9.98 12.16 -13.02
C MET A 171 -9.79 10.80 -12.34
N PRO A 172 -10.50 10.50 -11.22
CA PRO A 172 -10.44 9.21 -10.55
C PRO A 172 -10.73 8.04 -11.51
N ALA A 173 -9.70 7.22 -11.77
CA ALA A 173 -9.78 6.12 -12.73
C ALA A 173 -10.90 5.11 -12.42
N ALA A 174 -11.16 4.84 -11.12
CA ALA A 174 -12.24 3.95 -10.68
C ALA A 174 -13.63 4.36 -11.17
N LYS A 175 -13.87 5.68 -11.38
CA LYS A 175 -15.20 6.22 -11.69
C LYS A 175 -15.36 6.65 -13.14
N PHE A 176 -14.29 7.15 -13.75
CA PHE A 176 -14.36 7.86 -15.02
C PHE A 176 -13.62 7.15 -16.17
N ALA A 177 -12.70 6.23 -15.86
CA ALA A 177 -12.01 5.45 -16.88
C ALA A 177 -12.92 4.34 -17.43
N SER A 178 -12.86 4.12 -18.76
CA SER A 178 -13.48 2.95 -19.41
C SER A 178 -12.86 1.65 -18.88
N GLU A 179 -13.50 0.52 -19.14
CA GLU A 179 -12.96 -0.79 -18.70
C GLU A 179 -11.57 -1.05 -19.29
N GLY A 180 -11.36 -0.79 -20.57
CA GLY A 180 -10.06 -0.91 -21.21
C GLY A 180 -9.01 -0.02 -20.56
N GLN A 181 -9.34 1.24 -20.28
CA GLN A 181 -8.46 2.17 -19.58
C GLN A 181 -8.12 1.70 -18.15
N GLN A 182 -9.07 1.12 -17.43
CA GLN A 182 -8.81 0.58 -16.10
C GLN A 182 -7.87 -0.63 -16.15
N ARG A 183 -7.97 -1.48 -17.18
CA ARG A 183 -7.04 -2.59 -17.44
C ARG A 183 -5.63 -2.07 -17.75
N THR A 184 -5.52 -1.04 -18.61
CA THR A 184 -4.21 -0.44 -18.91
C THR A 184 -3.59 0.22 -17.70
N VAL A 185 -4.37 0.89 -16.83
CA VAL A 185 -3.90 1.45 -15.55
C VAL A 185 -3.37 0.34 -14.62
N ALA A 186 -4.09 -0.77 -14.48
CA ALA A 186 -3.64 -1.90 -13.67
C ALA A 186 -2.33 -2.49 -14.22
N LEU A 187 -2.22 -2.66 -15.53
CA LEU A 187 -0.99 -3.11 -16.19
C LEU A 187 0.16 -2.12 -16.01
N ALA A 188 -0.09 -0.83 -16.18
CA ALA A 188 0.90 0.23 -15.99
C ALA A 188 1.47 0.27 -14.56
N LEU A 189 0.64 0.02 -13.54
CA LEU A 189 1.09 -0.12 -12.15
C LEU A 189 2.09 -1.27 -12.01
N LYS A 190 1.82 -2.43 -12.63
CA LYS A 190 2.70 -3.61 -12.54
C LYS A 190 3.99 -3.45 -13.33
N LEU A 191 3.93 -2.84 -14.51
CA LEU A 191 5.12 -2.53 -15.29
C LEU A 191 5.98 -1.47 -14.59
N GLY A 192 5.34 -0.44 -14.02
CA GLY A 192 6.03 0.55 -13.19
C GLY A 192 6.70 -0.08 -11.97
N GLN A 193 6.04 -1.04 -11.31
CA GLN A 193 6.61 -1.84 -10.22
C GLN A 193 7.81 -2.66 -10.69
N ALA A 194 7.71 -3.35 -11.82
CA ALA A 194 8.79 -4.16 -12.37
C ALA A 194 10.03 -3.30 -12.67
N ARG A 195 9.82 -2.12 -13.26
CA ARG A 195 10.88 -1.16 -13.55
C ARG A 195 11.52 -0.61 -12.29
N LEU A 196 10.71 -0.24 -11.29
CA LEU A 196 11.21 0.21 -9.99
C LEU A 196 12.07 -0.87 -9.32
N PHE A 197 11.65 -2.13 -9.38
CA PHE A 197 12.38 -3.24 -8.79
C PHE A 197 13.70 -3.54 -9.52
N LEU A 198 13.72 -3.47 -10.85
CA LEU A 198 14.92 -3.60 -11.66
C LEU A 198 15.97 -2.55 -11.26
N GLU A 199 15.56 -1.28 -11.20
CA GLU A 199 16.45 -0.18 -10.85
C GLU A 199 16.95 -0.24 -9.39
N ALA A 200 16.11 -0.71 -8.45
CA ALA A 200 16.47 -0.82 -7.05
C ALA A 200 17.50 -1.92 -6.74
N ARG A 201 17.61 -2.95 -7.58
CA ARG A 201 18.48 -4.11 -7.34
C ARG A 201 19.51 -4.35 -8.45
N ASP A 202 19.43 -3.61 -9.55
CA ASP A 202 20.22 -3.87 -10.79
C ASP A 202 20.07 -5.32 -11.27
N GLN A 203 18.92 -5.91 -11.00
CA GLN A 203 18.55 -7.28 -11.38
C GLN A 203 17.07 -7.33 -11.73
N PRO A 204 16.68 -8.04 -12.80
CA PRO A 204 15.27 -8.15 -13.17
C PRO A 204 14.48 -8.86 -12.08
N PRO A 205 13.28 -8.37 -11.75
CA PRO A 205 12.38 -9.07 -10.83
C PRO A 205 11.84 -10.36 -11.47
N ILE A 206 11.44 -11.30 -10.64
CA ILE A 206 10.68 -12.47 -11.10
C ILE A 206 9.26 -12.01 -11.39
N MET A 207 8.81 -12.21 -12.64
CA MET A 207 7.45 -11.94 -13.07
C MET A 207 6.62 -13.23 -12.94
N LEU A 208 5.59 -13.19 -12.09
CA LEU A 208 4.58 -14.25 -11.98
C LEU A 208 3.30 -13.73 -12.64
N ILE A 209 2.91 -14.35 -13.76
CA ILE A 209 1.77 -13.92 -14.56
C ILE A 209 0.74 -15.05 -14.57
N ASP A 210 -0.48 -14.75 -14.09
CA ASP A 210 -1.60 -15.68 -13.99
C ASP A 210 -2.79 -15.12 -14.78
N ASP A 211 -3.10 -15.76 -15.90
CA ASP A 211 -4.26 -15.55 -16.78
C ASP A 211 -4.62 -14.08 -17.11
N VAL A 212 -3.60 -13.23 -17.24
CA VAL A 212 -3.79 -11.79 -17.52
C VAL A 212 -4.39 -11.53 -18.92
N PHE A 213 -4.24 -12.49 -19.83
CA PHE A 213 -4.61 -12.36 -21.24
C PHE A 213 -5.84 -13.17 -21.65
N GLY A 214 -6.46 -13.92 -20.72
CA GLY A 214 -7.60 -14.82 -21.01
C GLY A 214 -8.86 -14.14 -21.55
N GLU A 215 -8.92 -12.81 -21.57
CA GLU A 215 -10.06 -12.02 -22.11
C GLU A 215 -9.63 -11.02 -23.19
N LEU A 216 -8.41 -11.10 -23.70
CA LEU A 216 -8.03 -10.36 -24.89
C LEU A 216 -8.53 -11.18 -26.09
N ASP A 217 -9.69 -10.78 -26.62
CA ASP A 217 -10.25 -11.32 -27.86
C ASP A 217 -9.19 -11.16 -28.98
N PRO A 218 -8.85 -12.21 -29.73
CA PRO A 218 -7.84 -12.13 -30.78
C PRO A 218 -8.44 -11.60 -32.09
N ASP A 219 -9.09 -10.43 -32.09
CA ASP A 219 -9.51 -9.74 -33.31
C ASP A 219 -8.51 -8.66 -33.75
#